data_75f2d62775e06c8dce96da259cea8cdd
#
_entry.id   75f2d62775e06c8dce96da259cea8cdd
#
_cell.length_a   1.000
_cell.length_b   1.000
_cell.length_c   1.000
_cell.angle_alpha   90.00
_cell.angle_beta   90.00
_cell.angle_gamma   90.00
#
_symmetry.space_group_name_H-M   'P 1'
#
loop_
_entity.id
_entity.type
_entity.pdbx_description
1 polymer ?
#
loop_
_entity_poly.entity_id
_entity_poly.type
_entity_poly.pdbx_seq_one_letter_code
_entity_poly.pdbx_strand_id
1 'polypeptide(L)'
;MQNLTKISQQEFDPLPKILCLDIESSPSLIWAYSLWNANAVKVERDPTIMSISWRWVGMDKTRNLNLSNMSEEELARHIWDLYNQADYVLGHNSNKFDNKMINALFMRYDLTPPSPYKQIDTLQVARSVARFNSNRLDSLGRLLLGEGKTETTYKELWYDCLIKNDKESWKLMAEYNNRDVDVTVALYKKLRPWIKNHPNIGDHTGIDGICPKCGSDNIRKDGSYRKRSGRVQRYKCLHCGGWSSEASVKREGRLVNV
;
A
#
# COMPACT_ATOMS: atom_id res chain seq x y z
N MET A 1 -9.63 -4.92 -51.57
CA MET A 1 -9.45 -3.75 -50.69
C MET A 1 -9.77 -4.20 -49.28
N GLN A 2 -8.74 -4.47 -48.51
CA GLN A 2 -8.87 -5.03 -47.15
C GLN A 2 -8.95 -3.87 -46.15
N ASN A 3 -10.06 -3.82 -45.41
CA ASN A 3 -10.23 -2.90 -44.28
C ASN A 3 -9.32 -3.35 -43.13
N LEU A 4 -8.21 -2.67 -42.97
CA LEU A 4 -7.39 -2.73 -41.75
C LEU A 4 -8.14 -1.95 -40.65
N THR A 5 -8.77 -2.70 -39.75
CA THR A 5 -9.35 -2.19 -38.52
C THR A 5 -8.25 -1.53 -37.70
N LYS A 6 -8.39 -0.22 -37.48
CA LYS A 6 -7.54 0.54 -36.57
C LYS A 6 -7.71 -0.04 -35.15
N ILE A 7 -6.70 -0.74 -34.67
CA ILE A 7 -6.55 -1.02 -33.24
C ILE A 7 -6.34 0.33 -32.57
N SER A 8 -7.28 0.76 -31.74
CA SER A 8 -7.13 1.92 -30.91
C SER A 8 -5.86 1.77 -30.07
N GLN A 9 -4.91 2.69 -30.21
CA GLN A 9 -3.79 2.80 -29.29
C GLN A 9 -4.39 3.13 -27.91
N GLN A 10 -4.49 2.11 -27.04
CA GLN A 10 -4.57 2.34 -25.61
C GLN A 10 -3.26 3.04 -25.24
N GLU A 11 -3.36 4.27 -24.81
CA GLU A 11 -2.24 4.98 -24.16
C GLU A 11 -1.87 4.14 -22.93
N PHE A 12 -0.80 3.36 -23.05
CA PHE A 12 -0.20 2.69 -21.89
C PHE A 12 0.36 3.77 -20.99
N ASP A 13 -0.18 3.91 -19.80
CA ASP A 13 0.43 4.70 -18.73
C ASP A 13 1.82 4.08 -18.44
N PRO A 14 2.93 4.75 -18.76
CA PRO A 14 4.24 4.13 -18.80
C PRO A 14 4.79 3.75 -17.42
N LEU A 15 4.11 4.13 -16.34
CA LEU A 15 4.53 3.83 -14.97
C LEU A 15 3.56 2.88 -14.28
N PRO A 16 4.07 1.94 -13.45
CA PRO A 16 3.21 1.03 -12.70
C PRO A 16 2.33 1.79 -11.71
N LYS A 17 1.09 1.34 -11.58
CA LYS A 17 0.13 1.87 -10.63
C LYS A 17 0.42 1.34 -9.23
N ILE A 18 0.99 2.18 -8.37
CA ILE A 18 1.25 1.86 -6.96
C ILE A 18 0.13 2.48 -6.12
N LEU A 19 -0.75 1.65 -5.60
CA LEU A 19 -1.82 2.03 -4.68
C LEU A 19 -1.28 2.06 -3.26
N CYS A 20 -1.20 3.23 -2.64
CA CYS A 20 -1.00 3.33 -1.19
C CYS A 20 -2.36 3.43 -0.52
N LEU A 21 -2.58 2.59 0.50
CA LEU A 21 -3.83 2.61 1.27
C LEU A 21 -3.56 2.31 2.74
N ASP A 22 -4.56 2.70 3.55
CA ASP A 22 -4.68 2.42 4.97
C ASP A 22 -6.16 2.31 5.34
N ILE A 23 -6.52 1.43 6.28
CA ILE A 23 -7.89 1.22 6.71
C ILE A 23 -8.07 1.52 8.20
N GLU A 24 -9.26 2.02 8.55
CA GLU A 24 -9.72 2.05 9.93
C GLU A 24 -10.81 1.00 10.13
N SER A 25 -10.62 0.17 11.15
CA SER A 25 -11.55 -0.91 11.47
C SER A 25 -12.27 -0.68 12.79
N SER A 26 -13.51 -1.15 12.86
CA SER A 26 -14.25 -1.14 14.10
C SER A 26 -13.75 -2.20 15.08
N PRO A 27 -13.91 -2.00 16.39
CA PRO A 27 -13.90 -3.10 17.35
C PRO A 27 -15.13 -4.01 17.15
N SER A 28 -15.07 -5.22 17.71
CA SER A 28 -16.27 -6.05 17.87
C SER A 28 -17.24 -5.40 18.86
N LEU A 29 -18.54 -5.52 18.61
CA LEU A 29 -19.57 -5.22 19.60
C LEU A 29 -20.01 -6.54 20.26
N ILE A 30 -19.77 -6.66 21.57
CA ILE A 30 -20.00 -7.90 22.30
C ILE A 30 -20.85 -7.65 23.57
N TRP A 31 -21.57 -8.69 23.99
CA TRP A 31 -22.14 -8.79 25.33
C TRP A 31 -21.16 -9.56 26.22
N ALA A 32 -20.83 -9.00 27.38
CA ALA A 32 -19.97 -9.63 28.37
C ALA A 32 -20.47 -9.38 29.78
N TYR A 33 -20.33 -10.35 30.67
CA TYR A 33 -20.73 -10.18 32.07
C TYR A 33 -19.76 -9.32 32.89
N SER A 34 -18.54 -9.10 32.42
CA SER A 34 -17.51 -8.36 33.15
C SER A 34 -16.68 -7.52 32.18
N LEU A 35 -16.26 -6.35 32.64
CA LEU A 35 -15.29 -5.51 31.93
C LEU A 35 -13.86 -6.06 32.00
N TRP A 36 -13.61 -6.89 33.01
CA TRP A 36 -12.33 -7.55 33.24
C TRP A 36 -12.45 -9.00 32.79
N ASN A 37 -11.53 -9.48 31.99
CA ASN A 37 -11.59 -10.82 31.36
C ASN A 37 -12.90 -11.00 30.52
N ALA A 38 -13.15 -10.06 29.62
CA ALA A 38 -14.35 -10.05 28.80
C ALA A 38 -14.39 -11.24 27.83
N ASN A 39 -14.85 -12.40 28.32
CA ASN A 39 -15.31 -13.47 27.45
C ASN A 39 -16.63 -13.07 26.85
N ALA A 40 -16.70 -13.05 25.52
CA ALA A 40 -17.92 -12.69 24.81
C ALA A 40 -19.00 -13.76 25.09
N VAL A 41 -20.13 -13.34 25.65
CA VAL A 41 -21.35 -14.16 25.78
C VAL A 41 -22.07 -14.22 24.45
N LYS A 42 -22.05 -13.11 23.72
CA LYS A 42 -22.62 -12.96 22.37
C LYS A 42 -21.82 -11.92 21.60
N VAL A 43 -21.48 -12.21 20.36
CA VAL A 43 -20.99 -11.20 19.42
C VAL A 43 -22.20 -10.59 18.73
N GLU A 44 -22.42 -9.31 18.93
CA GLU A 44 -23.53 -8.56 18.31
C GLU A 44 -23.12 -8.10 16.90
N ARG A 45 -21.86 -7.68 16.75
CA ARG A 45 -21.30 -7.26 15.48
C ARG A 45 -19.80 -7.58 15.43
N ASP A 46 -19.39 -8.24 14.35
CA ASP A 46 -18.00 -8.48 14.03
C ASP A 46 -17.27 -7.18 13.63
N PRO A 47 -15.95 -7.13 13.75
CA PRO A 47 -15.17 -6.02 13.22
C PRO A 47 -15.43 -5.82 11.73
N THR A 48 -15.52 -4.56 11.32
CA THR A 48 -15.67 -4.21 9.91
C THR A 48 -14.74 -3.06 9.53
N ILE A 49 -14.49 -2.89 8.22
CA ILE A 49 -13.77 -1.72 7.70
C ILE A 49 -14.74 -0.54 7.71
N MET A 50 -14.39 0.49 8.47
CA MET A 50 -15.19 1.70 8.62
C MET A 50 -14.80 2.77 7.61
N SER A 51 -13.50 2.91 7.38
CA SER A 51 -12.90 3.94 6.55
C SER A 51 -11.71 3.36 5.80
N ILE A 52 -11.54 3.80 4.58
CA ILE A 52 -10.33 3.58 3.78
C ILE A 52 -9.85 4.91 3.25
N SER A 53 -8.56 5.16 3.41
CA SER A 53 -7.88 6.23 2.68
C SER A 53 -6.89 5.64 1.69
N TRP A 54 -6.77 6.29 0.53
CA TRP A 54 -5.84 5.82 -0.50
C TRP A 54 -5.31 6.95 -1.36
N ARG A 55 -4.16 6.68 -1.99
CA ARG A 55 -3.54 7.53 -2.98
C ARG A 55 -2.71 6.71 -3.97
N TRP A 56 -2.79 7.02 -5.25
CA TRP A 56 -1.82 6.54 -6.22
C TRP A 56 -0.48 7.25 -6.00
N VAL A 57 0.60 6.49 -5.85
CA VAL A 57 1.94 7.09 -5.68
C VAL A 57 2.32 7.87 -6.94
N GLY A 58 2.63 9.16 -6.76
CA GLY A 58 2.84 10.11 -7.86
C GLY A 58 1.73 11.14 -8.00
N MET A 59 0.55 10.87 -7.41
CA MET A 59 -0.51 11.86 -7.29
C MET A 59 -0.44 12.60 -5.96
N ASP A 60 -0.95 13.84 -5.90
CA ASP A 60 -0.82 14.68 -4.71
C ASP A 60 -1.98 14.54 -3.74
N LYS A 61 -3.15 14.08 -4.22
CA LYS A 61 -4.37 14.06 -3.41
C LYS A 61 -4.66 12.67 -2.83
N THR A 62 -4.71 12.58 -1.50
CA THR A 62 -5.27 11.43 -0.78
C THR A 62 -6.79 11.55 -0.76
N ARG A 63 -7.48 10.43 -0.90
CA ARG A 63 -8.94 10.31 -0.93
C ARG A 63 -9.37 9.40 0.20
N ASN A 64 -10.60 9.60 0.68
CA ASN A 64 -11.22 8.77 1.72
C ASN A 64 -12.62 8.35 1.29
N LEU A 65 -12.99 7.13 1.66
CA LEU A 65 -14.35 6.60 1.67
C LEU A 65 -14.62 5.98 3.04
N ASN A 66 -15.85 6.12 3.53
CA ASN A 66 -16.21 5.58 4.83
C ASN A 66 -17.71 5.27 4.90
N LEU A 67 -18.14 4.58 5.96
CA LEU A 67 -19.51 4.12 6.15
C LEU A 67 -20.49 5.21 6.58
N SER A 68 -20.11 6.49 6.61
CA SER A 68 -21.04 7.57 6.92
C SER A 68 -22.12 7.77 5.87
N ASN A 69 -21.82 7.45 4.62
CA ASN A 69 -22.66 7.75 3.47
C ASN A 69 -22.74 6.62 2.42
N MET A 70 -22.22 5.45 2.74
CA MET A 70 -22.30 4.27 1.88
C MET A 70 -22.43 2.98 2.69
N SER A 71 -22.92 1.93 2.08
CA SER A 71 -22.97 0.59 2.67
C SER A 71 -21.58 -0.07 2.69
N GLU A 72 -21.42 -1.10 3.52
CA GLU A 72 -20.20 -1.90 3.56
C GLU A 72 -19.96 -2.62 2.21
N GLU A 73 -21.02 -3.03 1.52
CA GLU A 73 -20.91 -3.66 0.21
C GLU A 73 -20.41 -2.68 -0.86
N GLU A 74 -20.93 -1.45 -0.90
CA GLU A 74 -20.43 -0.42 -1.80
C GLU A 74 -18.97 -0.12 -1.53
N LEU A 75 -18.58 0.00 -0.25
CA LEU A 75 -17.20 0.19 0.14
C LEU A 75 -16.31 -0.98 -0.34
N ALA A 76 -16.77 -2.23 -0.16
CA ALA A 76 -16.07 -3.42 -0.61
C ALA A 76 -15.81 -3.40 -2.13
N ARG A 77 -16.82 -3.05 -2.92
CA ARG A 77 -16.70 -2.94 -4.39
C ARG A 77 -15.73 -1.85 -4.81
N HIS A 78 -15.75 -0.70 -4.16
CA HIS A 78 -14.79 0.37 -4.41
C HIS A 78 -13.34 -0.05 -4.08
N ILE A 79 -13.14 -0.73 -2.96
CA ILE A 79 -11.81 -1.25 -2.58
C ILE A 79 -11.35 -2.29 -3.61
N TRP A 80 -12.24 -3.17 -4.05
CA TRP A 80 -11.95 -4.18 -5.05
C TRP A 80 -11.50 -3.56 -6.37
N ASP A 81 -12.20 -2.53 -6.85
CA ASP A 81 -11.86 -1.78 -8.07
C ASP A 81 -10.47 -1.12 -7.98
N LEU A 82 -10.10 -0.60 -6.82
CA LEU A 82 -8.77 -0.04 -6.57
C LEU A 82 -7.68 -1.12 -6.65
N TYR A 83 -7.91 -2.27 -6.01
CA TYR A 83 -6.98 -3.39 -6.03
C TYR A 83 -6.85 -4.00 -7.41
N ASN A 84 -7.95 -4.12 -8.15
CA ASN A 84 -7.98 -4.68 -9.49
C ASN A 84 -7.21 -3.84 -10.52
N GLN A 85 -7.00 -2.55 -10.23
CA GLN A 85 -6.22 -1.63 -11.06
C GLN A 85 -4.76 -1.52 -10.64
N ALA A 86 -4.39 -2.03 -9.46
CA ALA A 86 -3.08 -1.83 -8.87
C ALA A 86 -2.08 -2.89 -9.36
N ASP A 87 -0.89 -2.46 -9.78
CA ASP A 87 0.26 -3.36 -9.99
C ASP A 87 0.98 -3.65 -8.67
N TYR A 88 0.98 -2.65 -7.76
CA TYR A 88 1.54 -2.74 -6.41
C TYR A 88 0.60 -2.14 -5.39
N VAL A 89 0.51 -2.79 -4.23
CA VAL A 89 -0.19 -2.29 -3.05
C VAL A 89 0.85 -1.95 -1.99
N LEU A 90 0.85 -0.70 -1.57
CA LEU A 90 1.75 -0.13 -0.58
C LEU A 90 0.99 0.14 0.71
N GLY A 91 1.52 -0.27 1.85
CA GLY A 91 0.97 0.04 3.16
C GLY A 91 2.00 -0.10 4.27
N HIS A 92 1.57 0.10 5.52
CA HIS A 92 2.39 -0.08 6.70
C HIS A 92 1.83 -1.18 7.60
N ASN A 93 2.47 -2.34 7.68
CA ASN A 93 1.95 -3.58 8.28
C ASN A 93 0.74 -4.18 7.53
N SER A 94 0.49 -3.71 6.34
CA SER A 94 -0.69 -4.06 5.53
C SER A 94 -0.77 -5.56 5.20
N ASN A 95 0.36 -6.23 5.03
CA ASN A 95 0.39 -7.68 4.76
C ASN A 95 -0.23 -8.52 5.88
N LYS A 96 -0.12 -8.08 7.12
CA LYS A 96 -0.62 -8.82 8.28
C LYS A 96 -1.99 -8.38 8.74
N PHE A 97 -2.39 -7.16 8.43
CA PHE A 97 -3.62 -6.55 8.92
C PHE A 97 -4.56 -6.15 7.78
N ASP A 98 -4.32 -5.04 7.11
CA ASP A 98 -5.24 -4.44 6.15
C ASP A 98 -5.66 -5.42 5.05
N ASN A 99 -4.69 -6.05 4.38
CA ASN A 99 -4.98 -6.97 3.27
C ASN A 99 -5.80 -8.18 3.71
N LYS A 100 -5.62 -8.66 4.94
CA LYS A 100 -6.42 -9.78 5.46
C LYS A 100 -7.86 -9.38 5.74
N MET A 101 -8.07 -8.20 6.31
CA MET A 101 -9.42 -7.65 6.52
C MET A 101 -10.12 -7.36 5.19
N ILE A 102 -9.41 -6.77 4.24
CA ILE A 102 -9.92 -6.48 2.91
C ILE A 102 -10.28 -7.77 2.16
N ASN A 103 -9.45 -8.80 2.20
CA ASN A 103 -9.77 -10.09 1.60
C ASN A 103 -10.99 -10.75 2.27
N ALA A 104 -11.13 -10.66 3.59
CA ALA A 104 -12.31 -11.16 4.30
C ALA A 104 -13.57 -10.40 3.87
N LEU A 105 -13.45 -9.07 3.65
CA LEU A 105 -14.53 -8.24 3.14
C LEU A 105 -14.93 -8.64 1.71
N PHE A 106 -13.96 -8.90 0.82
CA PHE A 106 -14.22 -9.39 -0.53
C PHE A 106 -14.97 -10.73 -0.52
N MET A 107 -14.51 -11.67 0.31
CA MET A 107 -15.18 -12.98 0.45
C MET A 107 -16.61 -12.86 1.00
N ARG A 108 -16.86 -11.91 1.92
CA ARG A 108 -18.20 -11.67 2.50
C ARG A 108 -19.22 -11.24 1.45
N TYR A 109 -18.76 -10.49 0.43
CA TYR A 109 -19.63 -9.96 -0.64
C TYR A 109 -19.44 -10.69 -1.98
N ASP A 110 -18.97 -11.94 -1.95
CA ASP A 110 -18.80 -12.81 -3.11
C ASP A 110 -17.98 -12.18 -4.26
N LEU A 111 -17.04 -11.28 -3.91
CA LEU A 111 -16.11 -10.70 -4.86
C LEU A 111 -14.96 -11.68 -5.10
N THR A 112 -14.65 -11.91 -6.37
CA THR A 112 -13.50 -12.73 -6.76
C THR A 112 -12.18 -12.05 -6.37
N PRO A 113 -11.06 -12.79 -6.26
CA PRO A 113 -9.77 -12.14 -6.10
C PRO A 113 -9.53 -11.09 -7.19
N PRO A 114 -9.01 -9.89 -6.83
CA PRO A 114 -8.62 -8.88 -7.82
C PRO A 114 -7.44 -9.36 -8.67
N SER A 115 -7.10 -8.62 -9.72
CA SER A 115 -5.91 -8.87 -10.53
C SER A 115 -4.67 -9.04 -9.65
N PRO A 116 -3.73 -9.93 -10.02
CA PRO A 116 -2.52 -10.13 -9.24
C PRO A 116 -1.70 -8.84 -9.08
N TYR A 117 -1.35 -8.53 -7.86
CA TYR A 117 -0.54 -7.38 -7.49
C TYR A 117 0.62 -7.80 -6.58
N LYS A 118 1.66 -6.98 -6.50
CA LYS A 118 2.76 -7.18 -5.55
C LYS A 118 2.61 -6.23 -4.36
N GLN A 119 3.09 -6.66 -3.19
CA GLN A 119 2.96 -5.88 -1.96
C GLN A 119 4.28 -5.23 -1.58
N ILE A 120 4.19 -3.98 -1.10
CA ILE A 120 5.29 -3.24 -0.50
C ILE A 120 4.85 -2.84 0.91
N ASP A 121 5.38 -3.52 1.93
CA ASP A 121 5.06 -3.26 3.33
C ASP A 121 6.22 -2.48 3.99
N THR A 122 6.00 -1.20 4.27
CA THR A 122 7.02 -0.30 4.82
C THR A 122 7.49 -0.71 6.22
N LEU A 123 6.66 -1.40 7.02
CA LEU A 123 7.09 -1.97 8.30
C LEU A 123 8.13 -3.08 8.10
N GLN A 124 7.84 -4.01 7.16
CA GLN A 124 8.77 -5.10 6.85
C GLN A 124 10.07 -4.55 6.26
N VAL A 125 9.97 -3.57 5.37
CA VAL A 125 11.15 -2.87 4.83
C VAL A 125 11.98 -2.25 5.95
N ALA A 126 11.38 -1.43 6.81
CA ALA A 126 12.10 -0.77 7.91
C ALA A 126 12.84 -1.78 8.79
N ARG A 127 12.17 -2.88 9.18
CA ARG A 127 12.78 -3.97 9.98
C ARG A 127 13.92 -4.69 9.27
N SER A 128 13.86 -4.80 7.95
CA SER A 128 14.87 -5.52 7.17
C SER A 128 16.12 -4.70 6.88
N VAL A 129 16.03 -3.37 6.87
CA VAL A 129 17.13 -2.50 6.44
C VAL A 129 17.80 -1.74 7.59
N ALA A 130 17.11 -1.58 8.72
CA ALA A 130 17.63 -0.82 9.85
C ALA A 130 17.08 -1.32 11.20
N ARG A 131 17.77 -0.94 12.28
CA ARG A 131 17.33 -1.18 13.65
C ARG A 131 16.86 0.13 14.26
N PHE A 132 15.54 0.30 14.33
CA PHE A 132 14.89 1.42 15.00
C PHE A 132 14.36 0.98 16.38
N ASN A 133 14.25 1.91 17.33
CA ASN A 133 13.66 1.63 18.65
C ASN A 133 12.17 1.28 18.53
N SER A 134 11.47 1.89 17.55
CA SER A 134 10.10 1.58 17.22
C SER A 134 9.91 1.63 15.70
N ASN A 135 9.18 0.65 15.17
CA ASN A 135 8.82 0.60 13.75
C ASN A 135 7.35 0.98 13.51
N ARG A 136 6.68 1.60 14.48
CA ARG A 136 5.33 2.15 14.27
C ARG A 136 5.40 3.29 13.27
N LEU A 137 4.38 3.44 12.43
CA LEU A 137 4.30 4.47 11.39
C LEU A 137 4.61 5.86 11.95
N ASP A 138 3.97 6.20 13.06
CA ASP A 138 4.11 7.43 13.82
C ASP A 138 5.56 7.69 14.32
N SER A 139 6.21 6.63 14.84
CA SER A 139 7.59 6.74 15.33
C SER A 139 8.58 6.94 14.18
N LEU A 140 8.37 6.24 13.07
CA LEU A 140 9.20 6.38 11.87
C LEU A 140 8.94 7.71 11.16
N GLY A 141 7.69 8.18 11.12
CA GLY A 141 7.32 9.50 10.59
C GLY A 141 8.07 10.62 11.33
N ARG A 142 7.99 10.63 12.65
CA ARG A 142 8.74 11.60 13.48
C ARG A 142 10.24 11.53 13.27
N LEU A 143 10.80 10.33 13.31
CA LEU A 143 12.24 10.13 13.24
C LEU A 143 12.84 10.46 11.89
N LEU A 144 12.20 10.01 10.80
CA LEU A 144 12.77 10.05 9.45
C LEU A 144 12.26 11.20 8.58
N LEU A 145 11.08 11.74 8.90
CA LEU A 145 10.41 12.77 8.12
C LEU A 145 10.29 14.10 8.88
N GLY A 146 10.46 14.09 10.20
CA GLY A 146 10.24 15.27 11.05
C GLY A 146 8.75 15.58 11.27
N GLU A 147 7.84 14.70 10.80
CA GLU A 147 6.40 14.88 10.94
C GLU A 147 5.92 14.28 12.26
N GLY A 148 5.62 15.15 13.22
CA GLY A 148 5.01 14.76 14.50
C GLY A 148 3.54 14.37 14.35
N LYS A 149 3.07 13.43 15.17
CA LYS A 149 1.65 13.10 15.30
C LYS A 149 0.92 14.30 15.92
N THR A 150 -0.24 14.64 15.38
CA THR A 150 -1.28 15.30 16.19
C THR A 150 -1.77 14.22 17.15
N GLU A 151 -1.62 14.40 18.46
CA GLU A 151 -2.17 13.48 19.45
C GLU A 151 -3.70 13.54 19.39
N THR A 152 -4.27 12.63 18.62
CA THR A 152 -5.72 12.43 18.63
C THR A 152 -6.01 11.38 19.69
N THR A 153 -6.09 11.81 20.94
CA THR A 153 -6.49 10.99 22.07
C THR A 153 -8.02 10.92 22.20
N TYR A 154 -8.71 10.87 21.06
CA TYR A 154 -10.17 10.74 21.10
C TYR A 154 -10.54 9.26 21.18
N LYS A 155 -10.63 8.75 22.41
CA LYS A 155 -10.89 7.32 22.69
C LYS A 155 -12.24 6.84 22.20
N GLU A 156 -13.22 7.75 22.03
CA GLU A 156 -14.60 7.43 21.65
C GLU A 156 -14.88 7.60 20.15
N LEU A 157 -13.88 7.98 19.35
CA LEU A 157 -14.06 8.29 17.93
C LEU A 157 -14.80 7.19 17.16
N TRP A 158 -14.40 5.92 17.36
CA TRP A 158 -15.04 4.77 16.71
C TRP A 158 -16.49 4.59 17.15
N TYR A 159 -16.79 4.83 18.44
CA TYR A 159 -18.14 4.77 18.98
C TYR A 159 -19.02 5.90 18.41
N ASP A 160 -18.51 7.11 18.37
CA ASP A 160 -19.25 8.26 17.86
C ASP A 160 -19.50 8.14 16.35
N CYS A 161 -18.55 7.59 15.60
CA CYS A 161 -18.77 7.27 14.19
C CYS A 161 -19.87 6.21 14.02
N LEU A 162 -19.73 5.04 14.67
CA LEU A 162 -20.54 3.86 14.37
C LEU A 162 -21.90 3.83 15.07
N ILE A 163 -22.00 4.40 16.25
CA ILE A 163 -23.21 4.33 17.08
C ILE A 163 -24.01 5.63 16.99
N LYS A 164 -23.32 6.78 17.07
CA LYS A 164 -23.97 8.08 16.99
C LYS A 164 -24.11 8.62 15.57
N ASN A 165 -23.34 8.06 14.63
CA ASN A 165 -23.18 8.55 13.25
C ASN A 165 -22.83 10.05 13.21
N ASP A 166 -21.96 10.49 14.13
CA ASP A 166 -21.59 11.89 14.28
C ASP A 166 -20.71 12.37 13.11
N LYS A 167 -21.15 13.41 12.42
CA LYS A 167 -20.51 13.91 11.21
C LYS A 167 -19.09 14.45 11.45
N GLU A 168 -18.87 15.12 12.56
CA GLU A 168 -17.55 15.67 12.89
C GLU A 168 -16.57 14.55 13.24
N SER A 169 -17.04 13.50 13.90
CA SER A 169 -16.24 12.30 14.19
C SER A 169 -15.86 11.57 12.91
N TRP A 170 -16.76 11.43 11.95
CA TRP A 170 -16.42 10.85 10.64
C TRP A 170 -15.41 11.68 9.86
N LYS A 171 -15.50 13.00 9.93
CA LYS A 171 -14.53 13.91 9.32
C LYS A 171 -13.16 13.75 9.97
N LEU A 172 -13.11 13.72 11.30
CA LEU A 172 -11.86 13.49 12.04
C LEU A 172 -11.23 12.13 11.71
N MET A 173 -12.05 11.08 11.61
CA MET A 173 -11.62 9.74 11.19
C MET A 173 -10.99 9.79 9.79
N ALA A 174 -11.62 10.46 8.84
CA ALA A 174 -11.11 10.61 7.48
C ALA A 174 -9.78 11.41 7.43
N GLU A 175 -9.67 12.47 8.20
CA GLU A 175 -8.44 13.27 8.31
C GLU A 175 -7.28 12.45 8.89
N TYR A 176 -7.55 11.67 9.93
CA TYR A 176 -6.58 10.77 10.55
C TYR A 176 -6.09 9.71 9.54
N ASN A 177 -7.02 9.00 8.92
CA ASN A 177 -6.73 7.93 7.96
C ASN A 177 -6.01 8.48 6.70
N ASN A 178 -6.38 9.66 6.19
CA ASN A 178 -5.68 10.33 5.09
C ASN A 178 -4.21 10.62 5.43
N ARG A 179 -3.97 11.10 6.65
CA ARG A 179 -2.63 11.40 7.10
C ARG A 179 -1.73 10.17 7.16
N ASP A 180 -2.25 9.03 7.63
CA ASP A 180 -1.49 7.79 7.71
C ASP A 180 -1.07 7.31 6.31
N VAL A 181 -1.91 7.49 5.29
CA VAL A 181 -1.53 7.28 3.88
C VAL A 181 -0.43 8.24 3.43
N ASP A 182 -0.55 9.54 3.74
CA ASP A 182 0.45 10.54 3.35
C ASP A 182 1.82 10.25 3.97
N VAL A 183 1.85 9.94 5.27
CA VAL A 183 3.06 9.53 5.99
C VAL A 183 3.63 8.23 5.42
N THR A 184 2.78 7.26 5.07
CA THR A 184 3.22 5.98 4.47
C THR A 184 3.88 6.20 3.12
N VAL A 185 3.33 7.06 2.25
CA VAL A 185 3.94 7.40 0.96
C VAL A 185 5.28 8.13 1.15
N ALA A 186 5.36 9.08 2.07
CA ALA A 186 6.59 9.80 2.36
C ALA A 186 7.67 8.85 2.93
N LEU A 187 7.28 7.97 3.85
CA LEU A 187 8.14 6.94 4.42
C LEU A 187 8.63 5.95 3.34
N TYR A 188 7.75 5.50 2.47
CA TYR A 188 8.14 4.66 1.34
C TYR A 188 9.19 5.35 0.46
N LYS A 189 9.00 6.62 0.07
CA LYS A 189 9.98 7.38 -0.71
C LYS A 189 11.33 7.45 -0.01
N LYS A 190 11.36 7.60 1.31
CA LYS A 190 12.57 7.63 2.14
C LYS A 190 13.28 6.27 2.22
N LEU A 191 12.51 5.18 2.35
CA LEU A 191 13.04 3.82 2.47
C LEU A 191 13.37 3.19 1.10
N ARG A 192 12.76 3.63 0.01
CA ARG A 192 12.89 3.05 -1.34
C ARG A 192 14.32 2.77 -1.79
N PRO A 193 15.31 3.66 -1.59
CA PRO A 193 16.70 3.38 -1.95
C PRO A 193 17.28 2.13 -1.29
N TRP A 194 16.81 1.80 -0.10
CA TRP A 194 17.29 0.71 0.74
C TRP A 194 16.60 -0.64 0.45
N ILE A 195 15.47 -0.65 -0.26
CA ILE A 195 14.71 -1.86 -0.56
C ILE A 195 15.51 -2.73 -1.54
N LYS A 196 15.95 -3.90 -1.08
CA LYS A 196 16.70 -4.85 -1.92
C LYS A 196 15.82 -5.56 -2.94
N ASN A 197 14.62 -5.96 -2.53
CA ASN A 197 13.65 -6.71 -3.34
C ASN A 197 12.52 -5.80 -3.82
N HIS A 198 12.85 -4.53 -4.15
CA HIS A 198 11.86 -3.64 -4.73
C HIS A 198 11.39 -4.22 -6.06
N PRO A 199 10.08 -4.23 -6.33
CA PRO A 199 9.56 -4.61 -7.64
C PRO A 199 10.23 -3.78 -8.74
N ASN A 200 10.58 -4.44 -9.86
CA ASN A 200 11.24 -3.75 -10.97
C ASN A 200 10.23 -2.96 -11.79
N ILE A 201 10.28 -1.64 -11.68
CA ILE A 201 9.41 -0.74 -12.44
C ILE A 201 9.65 -0.86 -13.96
N GLY A 202 10.89 -1.09 -14.37
CA GLY A 202 11.24 -1.28 -15.78
C GLY A 202 10.54 -2.48 -16.43
N ASP A 203 10.30 -3.55 -15.67
CA ASP A 203 9.58 -4.73 -16.17
C ASP A 203 8.12 -4.42 -16.56
N HIS A 204 7.53 -3.39 -15.97
CA HIS A 204 6.16 -2.95 -16.29
C HIS A 204 6.12 -2.02 -17.50
N THR A 205 7.10 -1.15 -17.61
CA THR A 205 7.14 -0.15 -18.71
C THR A 205 7.71 -0.70 -20.02
N GLY A 206 8.39 -1.85 -19.97
CA GLY A 206 9.16 -2.36 -21.10
C GLY A 206 10.32 -1.48 -21.52
N ILE A 207 10.69 -0.46 -20.70
CA ILE A 207 11.79 0.45 -20.97
C ILE A 207 13.05 -0.08 -20.30
N ASP A 208 14.04 -0.40 -21.11
CA ASP A 208 15.37 -0.78 -20.63
C ASP A 208 16.17 0.43 -20.15
N GLY A 209 17.10 0.20 -19.21
CA GLY A 209 18.06 1.23 -18.80
C GLY A 209 17.51 2.26 -17.82
N ILE A 210 16.32 2.04 -17.22
CA ILE A 210 15.77 2.89 -16.17
C ILE A 210 16.01 2.31 -14.77
N CYS A 211 15.88 3.14 -13.74
CA CYS A 211 16.00 2.70 -12.36
C CYS A 211 14.87 1.73 -11.98
N PRO A 212 15.17 0.49 -11.55
CA PRO A 212 14.13 -0.49 -11.21
C PRO A 212 13.27 -0.08 -10.02
N LYS A 213 13.71 0.90 -9.21
CA LYS A 213 13.00 1.33 -8.00
C LYS A 213 12.10 2.56 -8.19
N CYS A 214 12.43 3.44 -9.14
CA CYS A 214 11.69 4.69 -9.33
C CYS A 214 11.39 5.07 -10.77
N GLY A 215 11.83 4.25 -11.74
CA GLY A 215 11.58 4.50 -13.15
C GLY A 215 12.41 5.64 -13.77
N SER A 216 13.29 6.30 -13.01
CA SER A 216 14.11 7.40 -13.55
C SER A 216 15.18 6.87 -14.51
N ASP A 217 15.39 7.58 -15.61
CA ASP A 217 16.48 7.38 -16.57
C ASP A 217 17.83 7.97 -16.11
N ASN A 218 17.79 8.82 -15.07
CA ASN A 218 18.98 9.45 -14.50
C ASN A 218 19.79 8.45 -13.66
N ILE A 219 20.44 7.52 -14.33
CA ILE A 219 21.29 6.48 -13.73
C ILE A 219 22.74 6.61 -14.20
N ARG A 220 23.67 6.27 -13.31
CA ARG A 220 25.12 6.31 -13.58
C ARG A 220 25.74 4.94 -13.33
N LYS A 221 26.63 4.50 -14.23
CA LYS A 221 27.52 3.36 -13.96
C LYS A 221 28.43 3.72 -12.77
N ASP A 222 28.48 2.85 -11.75
CA ASP A 222 29.23 3.12 -10.53
C ASP A 222 29.89 1.83 -10.01
N GLY A 223 31.03 1.50 -10.61
CA GLY A 223 31.81 0.33 -10.28
C GLY A 223 31.17 -0.99 -10.67
N SER A 224 31.81 -2.06 -10.28
CA SER A 224 31.35 -3.43 -10.55
C SER A 224 31.74 -4.35 -9.40
N TYR A 225 31.13 -5.53 -9.34
CA TYR A 225 31.52 -6.60 -8.41
C TYR A 225 31.57 -7.95 -9.14
N ARG A 226 32.22 -8.94 -8.51
CA ARG A 226 32.32 -10.29 -9.07
C ARG A 226 31.28 -11.21 -8.45
N LYS A 227 30.58 -11.97 -9.29
CA LYS A 227 29.82 -13.17 -8.94
C LYS A 227 30.51 -14.39 -9.49
N ARG A 228 30.06 -15.61 -9.15
CA ARG A 228 30.53 -16.84 -9.77
C ARG A 228 30.33 -16.83 -11.31
N SER A 229 29.28 -16.17 -11.79
CA SER A 229 28.95 -16.02 -13.22
C SER A 229 29.71 -14.93 -13.95
N GLY A 230 30.66 -14.23 -13.29
CA GLY A 230 31.45 -13.18 -13.91
C GLY A 230 31.37 -11.81 -13.25
N ARG A 231 31.81 -10.79 -13.97
CA ARG A 231 31.78 -9.38 -13.54
C ARG A 231 30.39 -8.79 -13.79
N VAL A 232 29.81 -8.15 -12.79
CA VAL A 232 28.48 -7.52 -12.86
C VAL A 232 28.63 -6.01 -12.66
N GLN A 233 28.12 -5.23 -13.61
CA GLN A 233 28.10 -3.77 -13.55
C GLN A 233 27.09 -3.30 -12.51
N ARG A 234 27.47 -2.30 -11.69
CA ARG A 234 26.56 -1.61 -10.76
C ARG A 234 26.16 -0.25 -11.33
N TYR A 235 24.96 0.16 -10.96
CA TYR A 235 24.38 1.44 -11.33
C TYR A 235 23.84 2.14 -10.09
N LYS A 236 24.04 3.45 -10.00
CA LYS A 236 23.45 4.32 -9.00
C LYS A 236 22.43 5.23 -9.66
N CYS A 237 21.21 5.23 -9.16
CA CYS A 237 20.19 6.20 -9.56
C CYS A 237 20.46 7.54 -8.88
N LEU A 238 20.59 8.61 -9.67
CA LEU A 238 20.85 9.96 -9.16
C LEU A 238 19.56 10.64 -8.68
N HIS A 239 18.37 10.10 -9.06
CA HIS A 239 17.09 10.61 -8.59
C HIS A 239 16.72 10.08 -7.20
N CYS A 240 16.67 8.75 -7.02
CA CYS A 240 16.25 8.16 -5.74
C CYS A 240 17.41 7.71 -4.85
N GLY A 241 18.66 7.72 -5.31
CA GLY A 241 19.83 7.23 -4.58
C GLY A 241 19.98 5.71 -4.51
N GLY A 242 19.06 4.97 -5.11
CA GLY A 242 19.06 3.50 -5.08
C GLY A 242 20.14 2.88 -5.97
N TRP A 243 20.57 1.66 -5.58
CA TRP A 243 21.51 0.86 -6.33
C TRP A 243 20.81 -0.26 -7.09
N SER A 244 21.31 -0.57 -8.28
CA SER A 244 20.90 -1.69 -9.12
C SER A 244 22.09 -2.33 -9.81
N SER A 245 21.88 -3.47 -10.44
CA SER A 245 22.90 -4.15 -11.25
C SER A 245 22.23 -4.81 -12.44
N GLU A 246 23.04 -5.12 -13.46
CA GLU A 246 22.56 -5.90 -14.61
C GLU A 246 21.97 -7.24 -14.17
N ALA A 247 20.88 -7.64 -14.82
CA ALA A 247 20.28 -8.96 -14.62
C ALA A 247 21.20 -10.04 -15.20
N SER A 248 21.35 -11.15 -14.49
CA SER A 248 22.23 -12.24 -14.91
C SER A 248 21.59 -13.21 -15.92
N VAL A 249 20.27 -13.17 -16.14
CA VAL A 249 19.54 -14.06 -17.09
C VAL A 249 18.22 -13.43 -17.53
N LYS A 250 17.94 -13.42 -18.84
CA LYS A 250 16.59 -13.21 -19.39
C LYS A 250 15.76 -14.48 -19.12
N ARG A 251 14.65 -14.37 -18.41
CA ARG A 251 13.67 -15.45 -18.27
C ARG A 251 12.57 -15.26 -19.31
N GLU A 252 12.48 -16.19 -20.27
CA GLU A 252 11.31 -16.28 -21.15
C GLU A 252 10.08 -16.73 -20.36
N GLY A 253 8.92 -16.17 -20.73
CA GLY A 253 7.68 -16.26 -19.97
C GLY A 253 7.18 -17.69 -19.74
N ARG A 254 7.26 -18.15 -18.48
CA ARG A 254 6.60 -19.35 -18.00
C ARG A 254 5.48 -18.92 -17.05
N LEU A 255 4.25 -19.41 -17.28
CA LEU A 255 3.15 -19.19 -16.36
C LEU A 255 3.46 -19.85 -15.01
N VAL A 256 3.30 -19.11 -13.93
CA VAL A 256 3.46 -19.55 -12.53
C VAL A 256 2.24 -19.12 -11.74
N ASN A 257 1.92 -19.85 -10.65
CA ASN A 257 0.89 -19.41 -9.70
C ASN A 257 1.28 -18.07 -9.07
N VAL A 258 0.32 -17.17 -8.96
CA VAL A 258 0.47 -15.81 -8.38
C VAL A 258 -0.10 -15.76 -6.97
#